data_4816d5eb4d1c721231786b89420039a7
#
_entry.id   4816d5eb4d1c721231786b89420039a7
#
_cell.length_a   1.000
_cell.length_b   1.000
_cell.length_c   1.000
_cell.angle_alpha   90.00
_cell.angle_beta   90.00
_cell.angle_gamma   90.00
#
_symmetry.space_group_name_H-M   'P 1'
#
loop_
_entity.id
_entity.type
_entity.pdbx_description
1 polymer ?
#
loop_
_entity_poly.entity_id
_entity_poly.type
_entity_poly.pdbx_seq_one_letter_code
_entity_poly.pdbx_strand_id
1 'polypeptide(L)'
;RAQARGWDVLLDAAAFVPTNRLDLSQWHPDFVSLSFYKIFGYPTGVGALIARREALKKLRRPWFAGGTITIASVQGDGYFLRDDEGGFEDGTIDYLNLPAVEIGLRHIARVGIETIHTRVLCLTDWLLRHLLALHHSNGMPLIHLYGPADTVKRGGTITINFYDPYGKLFDYREVEAEANQVNISLRTGCFCNPGAGEKAHGLTAEDLAECFRREERMTFEDFIQVMSGKVKDAVGAVRVSVGIATNFADVYRFLRFAESFLDRRA
;
A
#
# COMPACT_ATOMS: atom_id res chain seq x y z
N ARG A 1 0.43 -19.69 -13.75
CA ARG A 1 1.76 -20.28 -13.95
C ARG A 1 2.34 -20.86 -12.65
N ALA A 2 2.22 -20.18 -11.48
CA ALA A 2 2.70 -20.68 -10.19
C ALA A 2 1.93 -21.96 -9.79
N GLN A 3 0.61 -21.92 -9.78
CA GLN A 3 -0.24 -23.08 -9.47
C GLN A 3 0.01 -24.27 -10.40
N ALA A 4 0.24 -24.04 -11.69
CA ALA A 4 0.59 -25.10 -12.64
C ALA A 4 1.95 -25.77 -12.34
N ARG A 5 2.74 -25.21 -11.42
CA ARG A 5 4.00 -25.75 -10.90
C ARG A 5 3.89 -26.27 -9.48
N GLY A 6 2.69 -26.44 -8.97
CA GLY A 6 2.42 -26.95 -7.62
C GLY A 6 2.56 -25.95 -6.47
N TRP A 7 2.65 -24.64 -6.77
CA TRP A 7 2.70 -23.58 -5.76
C TRP A 7 1.30 -23.16 -5.35
N ASP A 8 1.09 -22.92 -4.07
CA ASP A 8 -0.06 -22.15 -3.61
C ASP A 8 0.18 -20.66 -3.84
N VAL A 9 -0.88 -19.92 -4.16
CA VAL A 9 -0.81 -18.48 -4.49
C VAL A 9 -1.63 -17.69 -3.47
N LEU A 10 -0.95 -16.80 -2.74
CA LEU A 10 -1.59 -15.75 -1.96
C LEU A 10 -1.60 -14.47 -2.80
N LEU A 11 -2.78 -13.91 -3.02
CA LEU A 11 -2.98 -12.60 -3.62
C LEU A 11 -3.26 -11.57 -2.52
N ASP A 12 -2.31 -10.66 -2.29
CA ASP A 12 -2.62 -9.44 -1.52
C ASP A 12 -3.42 -8.49 -2.40
N ALA A 13 -4.72 -8.46 -2.19
CA ALA A 13 -5.65 -7.61 -2.92
C ALA A 13 -6.04 -6.33 -2.13
N ALA A 14 -5.44 -6.09 -0.97
CA ALA A 14 -5.83 -5.00 -0.09
C ALA A 14 -5.75 -3.60 -0.72
N ALA A 15 -4.80 -3.38 -1.65
CA ALA A 15 -4.69 -2.12 -2.39
C ALA A 15 -5.38 -2.16 -3.77
N PHE A 16 -5.80 -3.32 -4.25
CA PHE A 16 -6.43 -3.51 -5.55
C PHE A 16 -7.94 -3.32 -5.50
N VAL A 17 -8.63 -4.02 -4.59
CA VAL A 17 -10.09 -4.07 -4.51
C VAL A 17 -10.79 -2.74 -4.17
N PRO A 18 -10.14 -1.72 -3.57
CA PRO A 18 -10.80 -0.43 -3.37
C PRO A 18 -11.26 0.26 -4.66
N THR A 19 -10.57 0.03 -5.76
CA THR A 19 -10.81 0.73 -7.03
C THR A 19 -10.90 -0.19 -8.24
N ASN A 20 -10.79 -1.50 -8.04
CA ASN A 20 -10.81 -2.48 -9.13
C ASN A 20 -11.70 -3.67 -8.76
N ARG A 21 -12.36 -4.23 -9.76
CA ARG A 21 -13.09 -5.47 -9.62
C ARG A 21 -12.14 -6.67 -9.53
N LEU A 22 -12.29 -7.46 -8.49
CA LEU A 22 -11.66 -8.77 -8.36
C LEU A 22 -12.76 -9.84 -8.52
N ASP A 23 -12.66 -10.62 -9.58
CA ASP A 23 -13.61 -11.69 -9.90
C ASP A 23 -12.95 -13.05 -9.64
N LEU A 24 -13.32 -13.67 -8.52
CA LEU A 24 -12.80 -14.98 -8.13
C LEU A 24 -13.40 -16.14 -8.92
N SER A 25 -14.40 -15.88 -9.79
CA SER A 25 -14.88 -16.87 -10.76
C SER A 25 -13.96 -16.99 -11.98
N GLN A 26 -13.14 -15.97 -12.24
CA GLN A 26 -12.18 -15.93 -13.34
C GLN A 26 -10.73 -16.19 -12.85
N TRP A 27 -10.39 -15.66 -11.68
CA TRP A 27 -9.08 -15.78 -11.10
C TRP A 27 -9.17 -16.56 -9.79
N HIS A 28 -8.45 -17.66 -9.70
CA HIS A 28 -8.58 -18.64 -8.62
C HIS A 28 -7.29 -18.73 -7.76
N PRO A 29 -6.86 -17.64 -7.07
CA PRO A 29 -5.78 -17.76 -6.09
C PRO A 29 -6.21 -18.68 -4.95
N ASP A 30 -5.25 -19.25 -4.23
CA ASP A 30 -5.54 -20.13 -3.11
C ASP A 30 -5.93 -19.34 -1.87
N PHE A 31 -5.37 -18.12 -1.74
CA PHE A 31 -5.66 -17.18 -0.67
C PHE A 31 -5.78 -15.76 -1.21
N VAL A 32 -6.66 -14.94 -0.62
CA VAL A 32 -6.78 -13.50 -0.93
C VAL A 32 -6.90 -12.73 0.38
N SER A 33 -5.99 -11.76 0.61
CA SER A 33 -6.08 -10.87 1.75
C SER A 33 -6.76 -9.56 1.39
N LEU A 34 -7.65 -9.08 2.28
CA LEU A 34 -8.45 -7.86 2.11
C LEU A 34 -8.37 -6.98 3.36
N SER A 35 -8.49 -5.66 3.16
CA SER A 35 -8.63 -4.67 4.22
C SER A 35 -9.84 -3.78 3.94
N PHE A 36 -10.89 -3.89 4.74
CA PHE A 36 -12.16 -3.21 4.48
C PHE A 36 -12.04 -1.69 4.58
N TYR A 37 -11.23 -1.18 5.53
CA TYR A 37 -11.04 0.27 5.64
C TYR A 37 -10.42 0.91 4.39
N LYS A 38 -9.64 0.15 3.60
CA LYS A 38 -9.12 0.64 2.32
C LYS A 38 -10.21 0.75 1.25
N ILE A 39 -11.31 0.00 1.36
CA ILE A 39 -12.39 -0.01 0.37
C ILE A 39 -13.36 1.15 0.62
N PHE A 40 -13.81 1.33 1.88
CA PHE A 40 -14.84 2.32 2.23
C PHE A 40 -14.57 3.10 3.53
N GLY A 41 -13.33 3.06 4.05
CA GLY A 41 -12.86 3.92 5.14
C GLY A 41 -13.10 3.38 6.55
N TYR A 42 -14.08 2.52 6.76
CA TYR A 42 -14.48 1.97 8.06
C TYR A 42 -15.04 0.55 7.90
N PRO A 43 -14.87 -0.36 8.89
CA PRO A 43 -14.11 -0.21 10.11
C PRO A 43 -12.59 -0.44 9.91
N THR A 44 -11.78 0.26 10.71
CA THR A 44 -10.37 -0.07 10.84
C THR A 44 -10.20 -1.33 11.68
N GLY A 45 -9.08 -2.04 11.52
CA GLY A 45 -8.81 -3.26 12.28
C GLY A 45 -9.59 -4.50 11.82
N VAL A 46 -10.48 -4.37 10.83
CA VAL A 46 -11.22 -5.49 10.24
C VAL A 46 -10.74 -5.75 8.82
N GLY A 47 -10.38 -6.98 8.56
CA GLY A 47 -10.00 -7.50 7.25
C GLY A 47 -10.53 -8.90 7.05
N ALA A 48 -10.20 -9.51 5.91
CA ALA A 48 -10.54 -10.89 5.65
C ALA A 48 -9.42 -11.60 4.91
N LEU A 49 -9.27 -12.89 5.22
CA LEU A 49 -8.54 -13.85 4.40
C LEU A 49 -9.56 -14.77 3.74
N ILE A 50 -9.76 -14.61 2.44
CA ILE A 50 -10.55 -15.56 1.66
C ILE A 50 -9.62 -16.70 1.27
N ALA A 51 -9.98 -17.92 1.61
CA ALA A 51 -9.18 -19.10 1.34
C ALA A 51 -10.00 -20.19 0.66
N ARG A 52 -9.39 -20.89 -0.29
CA ARG A 52 -9.96 -22.13 -0.80
C ARG A 52 -9.90 -23.18 0.31
N ARG A 53 -10.99 -23.95 0.49
CA ARG A 53 -11.07 -24.96 1.58
C ARG A 53 -9.90 -25.94 1.55
N GLU A 54 -9.51 -26.39 0.36
CA GLU A 54 -8.40 -27.34 0.21
C GLU A 54 -7.02 -26.69 0.51
N ALA A 55 -6.88 -25.39 0.27
CA ALA A 55 -5.67 -24.66 0.65
C ALA A 55 -5.61 -24.42 2.16
N LEU A 56 -6.75 -24.08 2.78
CA LEU A 56 -6.85 -23.86 4.22
C LEU A 56 -6.41 -25.11 5.01
N LYS A 57 -6.78 -26.30 4.57
CA LYS A 57 -6.41 -27.58 5.20
C LYS A 57 -4.88 -27.84 5.21
N LYS A 58 -4.11 -27.20 4.36
CA LYS A 58 -2.65 -27.31 4.32
C LYS A 58 -1.95 -26.50 5.40
N LEU A 59 -2.60 -25.46 5.91
CA LEU A 59 -2.03 -24.58 6.92
C LEU A 59 -1.86 -25.31 8.25
N ARG A 60 -0.76 -25.00 8.93
CA ARG A 60 -0.45 -25.53 10.27
C ARG A 60 -0.06 -24.39 11.18
N ARG A 61 -0.56 -24.43 12.39
CA ARG A 61 -0.24 -23.45 13.42
C ARG A 61 0.47 -24.17 14.57
N PRO A 62 1.64 -23.70 15.03
CA PRO A 62 2.33 -24.25 16.18
C PRO A 62 1.75 -23.75 17.51
N TRP A 63 0.68 -22.98 17.50
CA TRP A 63 -0.04 -22.46 18.68
C TRP A 63 -1.55 -22.54 18.49
N PHE A 64 -2.28 -22.37 19.59
CA PHE A 64 -3.73 -22.19 19.58
C PHE A 64 -4.13 -20.97 20.41
N ALA A 65 -5.37 -20.51 20.23
CA ALA A 65 -6.00 -19.44 20.99
C ALA A 65 -7.45 -19.81 21.34
N GLY A 66 -8.07 -19.04 22.20
CA GLY A 66 -9.49 -19.22 22.53
C GLY A 66 -10.36 -19.23 21.27
N GLY A 67 -11.27 -20.18 21.17
CA GLY A 67 -12.16 -20.37 20.03
C GLY A 67 -11.60 -21.17 18.85
N THR A 68 -10.27 -21.38 18.76
CA THR A 68 -9.63 -22.05 17.62
C THR A 68 -9.47 -23.56 17.78
N ILE A 69 -9.80 -24.10 18.93
CA ILE A 69 -9.58 -25.50 19.29
C ILE A 69 -10.89 -26.27 19.51
N THR A 70 -10.83 -27.55 19.24
CA THR A 70 -11.87 -28.53 19.65
C THR A 70 -11.58 -29.05 21.02
N ILE A 71 -10.33 -29.39 21.33
CA ILE A 71 -9.87 -29.93 22.61
C ILE A 71 -8.46 -29.44 22.85
N ALA A 72 -8.14 -29.12 24.13
CA ALA A 72 -6.78 -28.96 24.63
C ALA A 72 -6.63 -29.66 26.00
N SER A 73 -5.45 -30.18 26.27
CA SER A 73 -5.08 -30.77 27.56
C SER A 73 -4.24 -29.78 28.35
N VAL A 74 -4.51 -29.70 29.66
CA VAL A 74 -3.69 -28.99 30.65
C VAL A 74 -2.68 -29.89 31.34
N GLN A 75 -2.83 -31.22 31.21
CA GLN A 75 -1.93 -32.20 31.79
C GLN A 75 -0.90 -32.75 30.78
N GLY A 76 -1.06 -32.41 29.52
CA GLY A 76 -0.17 -32.76 28.43
C GLY A 76 -0.15 -31.64 27.39
N ASP A 77 0.76 -31.73 26.44
CA ASP A 77 0.99 -30.68 25.42
C ASP A 77 0.08 -30.80 24.18
N GLY A 78 -0.97 -31.64 24.28
CA GLY A 78 -1.85 -31.94 23.15
C GLY A 78 -2.99 -30.94 22.97
N TYR A 79 -3.24 -30.57 21.75
CA TYR A 79 -4.44 -29.83 21.32
C TYR A 79 -4.87 -30.24 19.93
N PHE A 80 -6.14 -30.07 19.62
CA PHE A 80 -6.69 -30.22 18.27
C PHE A 80 -7.34 -28.90 17.86
N LEU A 81 -6.84 -28.32 16.76
CA LEU A 81 -7.47 -27.17 16.12
C LEU A 81 -8.80 -27.62 15.48
N ARG A 82 -9.71 -26.67 15.35
CA ARG A 82 -10.88 -26.83 14.48
C ARG A 82 -10.41 -27.01 13.04
N ASP A 83 -11.17 -27.72 12.24
CA ASP A 83 -10.87 -28.02 10.83
C ASP A 83 -11.52 -27.03 9.84
N ASP A 84 -12.26 -26.07 10.37
CA ASP A 84 -12.90 -24.97 9.64
C ASP A 84 -12.09 -23.66 9.76
N GLU A 85 -12.66 -22.58 9.24
CA GLU A 85 -12.12 -21.22 9.36
C GLU A 85 -11.91 -20.77 10.80
N GLY A 86 -12.76 -21.24 11.73
CA GLY A 86 -12.63 -20.94 13.15
C GLY A 86 -11.31 -21.40 13.78
N GLY A 87 -10.62 -22.36 13.15
CA GLY A 87 -9.26 -22.75 13.56
C GLY A 87 -8.21 -21.65 13.37
N PHE A 88 -8.52 -20.55 12.68
CA PHE A 88 -7.62 -19.45 12.35
C PHE A 88 -8.08 -18.10 12.90
N GLU A 89 -9.20 -18.04 13.63
CA GLU A 89 -9.76 -16.83 14.24
C GLU A 89 -9.44 -16.79 15.73
N ASP A 90 -8.41 -16.02 16.10
CA ASP A 90 -7.91 -15.95 17.47
C ASP A 90 -8.81 -15.09 18.36
N GLY A 91 -9.40 -15.71 19.39
CA GLY A 91 -10.21 -15.03 20.38
C GLY A 91 -11.54 -14.49 19.86
N THR A 92 -12.10 -13.53 20.57
CA THR A 92 -13.36 -12.90 20.21
C THR A 92 -13.13 -11.89 19.08
N ILE A 93 -13.81 -12.11 17.95
CA ILE A 93 -13.76 -11.19 16.82
C ILE A 93 -14.50 -9.86 17.12
N ASP A 94 -14.22 -8.83 16.36
CA ASP A 94 -14.89 -7.51 16.50
C ASP A 94 -16.31 -7.53 15.93
N TYR A 95 -17.20 -8.28 16.61
CA TYR A 95 -18.58 -8.49 16.16
C TYR A 95 -19.42 -7.23 16.16
N LEU A 96 -19.04 -6.17 16.89
CA LEU A 96 -19.77 -4.90 16.90
C LEU A 96 -19.54 -4.12 15.60
N ASN A 97 -18.37 -4.23 15.01
CA ASN A 97 -18.02 -3.50 13.78
C ASN A 97 -18.25 -4.34 12.49
N LEU A 98 -18.40 -5.65 12.59
CA LEU A 98 -18.65 -6.51 11.42
C LEU A 98 -19.86 -6.08 10.58
N PRO A 99 -21.01 -5.66 11.14
CA PRO A 99 -22.15 -5.19 10.34
C PRO A 99 -21.83 -3.99 9.44
N ALA A 100 -20.83 -3.15 9.80
CA ALA A 100 -20.38 -2.04 8.98
C ALA A 100 -19.76 -2.50 7.65
N VAL A 101 -19.19 -3.70 7.60
CA VAL A 101 -18.66 -4.29 6.37
C VAL A 101 -19.77 -4.49 5.34
N GLU A 102 -20.91 -5.05 5.74
CA GLU A 102 -22.07 -5.24 4.86
C GLU A 102 -22.58 -3.88 4.34
N ILE A 103 -22.70 -2.90 5.21
CA ILE A 103 -23.15 -1.54 4.85
C ILE A 103 -22.19 -0.94 3.82
N GLY A 104 -20.87 -1.04 4.06
CA GLY A 104 -19.85 -0.55 3.15
C GLY A 104 -19.87 -1.26 1.79
N LEU A 105 -19.99 -2.59 1.75
CA LEU A 105 -20.08 -3.35 0.51
C LEU A 105 -21.36 -3.01 -0.29
N ARG A 106 -22.50 -2.84 0.39
CA ARG A 106 -23.74 -2.36 -0.24
C ARG A 106 -23.58 -0.94 -0.81
N HIS A 107 -22.83 -0.06 -0.15
CA HIS A 107 -22.53 1.27 -0.67
C HIS A 107 -21.70 1.19 -1.95
N ILE A 108 -20.61 0.39 -1.97
CA ILE A 108 -19.81 0.16 -3.19
C ILE A 108 -20.67 -0.43 -4.31
N ALA A 109 -21.55 -1.41 -4.02
CA ALA A 109 -22.43 -1.99 -5.01
C ALA A 109 -23.41 -0.98 -5.62
N ARG A 110 -23.93 -0.03 -4.82
CA ARG A 110 -24.81 1.05 -5.31
C ARG A 110 -24.09 2.05 -6.21
N VAL A 111 -22.86 2.41 -5.87
CA VAL A 111 -22.03 3.32 -6.71
C VAL A 111 -21.59 2.60 -7.99
N GLY A 112 -21.28 1.31 -7.88
CA GLY A 112 -20.73 0.47 -8.93
C GLY A 112 -19.21 0.54 -9.02
N ILE A 113 -18.55 -0.63 -8.89
CA ILE A 113 -17.07 -0.70 -8.89
C ILE A 113 -16.49 -0.22 -10.23
N GLU A 114 -17.15 -0.44 -11.35
CA GLU A 114 -16.72 0.03 -12.67
C GLU A 114 -16.78 1.57 -12.78
N THR A 115 -17.79 2.19 -12.17
CA THR A 115 -17.89 3.65 -12.08
C THR A 115 -16.74 4.22 -11.25
N ILE A 116 -16.46 3.60 -10.09
CA ILE A 116 -15.32 3.98 -9.23
C ILE A 116 -14.02 3.84 -10.01
N HIS A 117 -13.80 2.69 -10.65
CA HIS A 117 -12.61 2.42 -11.44
C HIS A 117 -12.38 3.47 -12.53
N THR A 118 -13.37 3.70 -13.36
CA THR A 118 -13.32 4.69 -14.46
C THR A 118 -12.99 6.08 -13.93
N ARG A 119 -13.68 6.52 -12.87
CA ARG A 119 -13.43 7.83 -12.27
C ARG A 119 -12.00 7.96 -11.73
N VAL A 120 -11.54 6.95 -11.00
CA VAL A 120 -10.16 6.93 -10.45
C VAL A 120 -9.13 6.99 -11.57
N LEU A 121 -9.32 6.23 -12.65
CA LEU A 121 -8.41 6.27 -13.80
C LEU A 121 -8.42 7.64 -14.49
N CYS A 122 -9.57 8.25 -14.71
CA CYS A 122 -9.66 9.60 -15.32
C CYS A 122 -8.93 10.66 -14.48
N LEU A 123 -9.14 10.69 -13.16
CA LEU A 123 -8.47 11.63 -12.28
C LEU A 123 -6.96 11.38 -12.20
N THR A 124 -6.55 10.11 -12.17
CA THR A 124 -5.14 9.72 -12.13
C THR A 124 -4.43 10.09 -13.43
N ASP A 125 -5.03 9.81 -14.58
CA ASP A 125 -4.47 10.15 -15.89
C ASP A 125 -4.31 11.66 -16.03
N TRP A 126 -5.33 12.43 -15.67
CA TRP A 126 -5.26 13.89 -15.69
C TRP A 126 -4.12 14.39 -14.81
N LEU A 127 -4.04 13.91 -13.57
CA LEU A 127 -3.00 14.36 -12.63
C LEU A 127 -1.60 13.97 -13.11
N LEU A 128 -1.40 12.74 -13.57
CA LEU A 128 -0.11 12.27 -14.09
C LEU A 128 0.40 13.14 -15.24
N ARG A 129 -0.45 13.41 -16.24
CA ARG A 129 -0.05 14.22 -17.39
C ARG A 129 0.38 15.62 -16.98
N HIS A 130 -0.34 16.25 -16.04
CA HIS A 130 -0.01 17.60 -15.59
C HIS A 130 1.23 17.62 -14.70
N LEU A 131 1.41 16.65 -13.81
CA LEU A 131 2.61 16.55 -12.98
C LEU A 131 3.87 16.34 -13.83
N LEU A 132 3.81 15.45 -14.82
CA LEU A 132 4.94 15.16 -15.70
C LEU A 132 5.28 16.32 -16.67
N ALA A 133 4.34 17.23 -16.86
CA ALA A 133 4.57 18.46 -17.65
C ALA A 133 5.24 19.58 -16.83
N LEU A 134 5.39 19.45 -15.52
CA LEU A 134 6.01 20.47 -14.68
C LEU A 134 7.53 20.49 -14.89
N HIS A 135 8.02 21.60 -15.40
CA HIS A 135 9.46 21.86 -15.60
C HIS A 135 9.83 23.20 -15.00
N HIS A 136 11.00 23.28 -14.40
CA HIS A 136 11.62 24.53 -13.98
C HIS A 136 11.93 25.42 -15.16
N SER A 137 12.20 26.71 -14.92
CA SER A 137 12.55 27.69 -15.97
C SER A 137 13.79 27.30 -16.80
N ASN A 138 14.66 26.45 -16.25
CA ASN A 138 15.83 25.91 -16.93
C ASN A 138 15.55 24.62 -17.72
N GLY A 139 14.30 24.15 -17.76
CA GLY A 139 13.88 22.94 -18.48
C GLY A 139 14.05 21.64 -17.71
N MET A 140 14.61 21.67 -16.49
CA MET A 140 14.70 20.46 -15.64
C MET A 140 13.29 20.04 -15.14
N PRO A 141 12.96 18.73 -15.16
CA PRO A 141 11.69 18.27 -14.64
C PRO A 141 11.62 18.45 -13.12
N LEU A 142 10.49 18.94 -12.63
CA LEU A 142 10.22 19.07 -11.20
C LEU A 142 10.02 17.71 -10.53
N ILE A 143 9.42 16.76 -11.25
CA ILE A 143 8.92 15.50 -10.70
C ILE A 143 9.70 14.32 -11.27
N HIS A 144 10.14 13.41 -10.38
CA HIS A 144 10.51 12.05 -10.76
C HIS A 144 9.38 11.09 -10.39
N LEU A 145 8.87 10.36 -11.38
CA LEU A 145 7.78 9.37 -11.19
C LEU A 145 8.35 7.96 -11.02
N TYR A 146 7.89 7.27 -10.00
CA TYR A 146 8.14 5.85 -9.79
C TYR A 146 6.97 5.01 -10.32
N GLY A 147 7.21 4.21 -11.34
CA GLY A 147 6.23 3.34 -11.98
C GLY A 147 5.76 3.86 -13.36
N PRO A 148 4.70 3.25 -13.92
CA PRO A 148 4.22 3.59 -15.26
C PRO A 148 3.73 5.04 -15.37
N ALA A 149 4.02 5.69 -16.49
CA ALA A 149 3.56 7.05 -16.79
C ALA A 149 2.14 7.11 -17.39
N ASP A 150 1.52 5.96 -17.59
CA ASP A 150 0.15 5.82 -18.12
C ASP A 150 -0.76 5.07 -17.12
N THR A 151 -2.04 4.95 -17.47
CA THR A 151 -3.05 4.27 -16.65
C THR A 151 -3.38 2.84 -17.07
N VAL A 152 -2.68 2.26 -18.06
CA VAL A 152 -2.99 0.95 -18.63
C VAL A 152 -2.82 -0.20 -17.64
N LYS A 153 -1.78 -0.14 -16.78
CA LYS A 153 -1.49 -1.20 -15.78
C LYS A 153 -1.18 -0.60 -14.41
N ARG A 154 -1.98 0.36 -13.97
CA ARG A 154 -1.82 0.97 -12.65
C ARG A 154 -3.17 1.25 -12.00
N GLY A 155 -3.15 1.44 -10.67
CA GLY A 155 -4.27 1.96 -9.91
C GLY A 155 -4.18 3.48 -9.69
N GLY A 156 -4.96 3.97 -8.74
CA GLY A 156 -5.04 5.39 -8.39
C GLY A 156 -3.90 5.93 -7.53
N THR A 157 -2.78 5.22 -7.38
CA THR A 157 -1.65 5.68 -6.57
C THR A 157 -0.53 6.23 -7.48
N ILE A 158 0.02 7.40 -7.13
CA ILE A 158 1.13 8.05 -7.82
C ILE A 158 2.24 8.23 -6.80
N THR A 159 3.40 7.64 -7.07
CA THR A 159 4.59 7.76 -6.21
C THR A 159 5.62 8.61 -6.93
N ILE A 160 6.04 9.70 -6.30
CA ILE A 160 6.90 10.73 -6.88
C ILE A 160 7.91 11.25 -5.88
N ASN A 161 8.97 11.86 -6.42
CA ASN A 161 9.84 12.77 -5.68
C ASN A 161 9.92 14.11 -6.41
N PHE A 162 10.18 15.18 -5.65
CA PHE A 162 10.35 16.54 -6.13
C PHE A 162 11.84 16.88 -6.19
N TYR A 163 12.26 17.51 -7.27
CA TYR A 163 13.65 17.94 -7.44
C TYR A 163 13.69 19.44 -7.72
N ASP A 164 14.75 20.09 -7.28
CA ASP A 164 15.01 21.49 -7.55
C ASP A 164 15.61 21.71 -8.97
N PRO A 165 15.78 22.96 -9.44
CA PRO A 165 16.37 23.24 -10.75
C PRO A 165 17.79 22.70 -10.96
N TYR A 166 18.48 22.30 -9.91
CA TYR A 166 19.85 21.77 -9.95
C TYR A 166 19.91 20.24 -9.77
N GLY A 167 18.74 19.60 -9.67
CA GLY A 167 18.62 18.15 -9.49
C GLY A 167 18.82 17.68 -8.05
N LYS A 168 18.71 18.59 -7.07
CA LYS A 168 18.70 18.22 -5.65
C LYS A 168 17.29 17.84 -5.22
N LEU A 169 17.16 16.74 -4.46
CA LEU A 169 15.91 16.24 -3.96
C LEU A 169 15.36 17.12 -2.83
N PHE A 170 14.06 17.46 -2.89
CA PHE A 170 13.33 17.97 -1.72
C PHE A 170 13.06 16.82 -0.74
N ASP A 171 13.36 17.02 0.54
CA ASP A 171 13.06 16.01 1.56
C ASP A 171 11.54 15.76 1.60
N TYR A 172 11.15 14.50 1.40
CA TYR A 172 9.73 14.11 1.40
C TYR A 172 9.00 14.47 2.70
N ARG A 173 9.72 14.60 3.83
CA ARG A 173 9.16 15.02 5.13
C ARG A 173 8.82 16.51 5.13
N GLU A 174 9.63 17.33 4.47
CA GLU A 174 9.34 18.75 4.27
C GLU A 174 8.15 18.93 3.34
N VAL A 175 8.12 18.19 2.23
CA VAL A 175 6.98 18.17 1.30
C VAL A 175 5.69 17.79 2.02
N GLU A 176 5.72 16.78 2.91
CA GLU A 176 4.56 16.37 3.71
C GLU A 176 4.14 17.48 4.70
N ALA A 177 5.09 18.10 5.38
CA ALA A 177 4.82 19.18 6.32
C ALA A 177 4.16 20.39 5.63
N GLU A 178 4.67 20.80 4.45
CA GLU A 178 4.08 21.87 3.65
C GLU A 178 2.68 21.50 3.12
N ALA A 179 2.49 20.25 2.66
CA ALA A 179 1.19 19.76 2.20
C ALA A 179 0.14 19.81 3.33
N ASN A 180 0.52 19.44 4.55
CA ASN A 180 -0.35 19.49 5.71
C ASN A 180 -0.80 20.93 6.04
N GLN A 181 0.06 21.94 5.83
CA GLN A 181 -0.29 23.35 6.04
C GLN A 181 -1.40 23.83 5.10
N VAL A 182 -1.52 23.21 3.91
CA VAL A 182 -2.57 23.53 2.94
C VAL A 182 -3.68 22.48 2.87
N ASN A 183 -3.84 21.69 3.95
CA ASN A 183 -4.84 20.63 4.09
C ASN A 183 -4.79 19.57 2.97
N ILE A 184 -3.59 19.16 2.58
CA ILE A 184 -3.36 18.03 1.70
C ILE A 184 -2.70 16.91 2.50
N SER A 185 -3.41 15.79 2.69
CA SER A 185 -2.87 14.60 3.36
C SER A 185 -2.15 13.72 2.36
N LEU A 186 -0.87 13.49 2.58
CA LEU A 186 -0.01 12.64 1.78
C LEU A 186 0.42 11.40 2.58
N ARG A 187 0.96 10.42 1.87
CA ARG A 187 1.73 9.34 2.48
C ARG A 187 3.17 9.44 2.01
N THR A 188 4.11 9.31 2.94
CA THR A 188 5.55 9.39 2.67
C THR A 188 6.29 8.14 3.13
N GLY A 189 7.53 7.95 2.67
CA GLY A 189 8.39 6.82 3.01
C GLY A 189 8.32 5.65 2.03
N CYS A 190 8.40 4.40 2.55
CA CYS A 190 8.50 3.16 1.74
C CYS A 190 7.15 2.48 1.45
N PHE A 191 6.03 2.97 1.98
CA PHE A 191 4.65 2.50 1.72
C PHE A 191 4.41 1.02 2.03
N CYS A 192 5.06 0.47 3.07
CA CYS A 192 5.02 -0.96 3.42
C CYS A 192 5.53 -1.89 2.31
N ASN A 193 6.38 -1.38 1.42
CA ASN A 193 7.01 -2.13 0.34
C ASN A 193 8.50 -1.75 0.24
N PRO A 194 9.34 -2.19 1.19
CA PRO A 194 10.76 -1.83 1.22
C PRO A 194 11.49 -2.29 -0.05
N GLY A 195 11.19 -3.47 -0.58
CA GLY A 195 11.84 -3.97 -1.79
C GLY A 195 11.57 -3.11 -3.03
N ALA A 196 10.38 -2.52 -3.17
CA ALA A 196 10.13 -1.56 -4.24
C ALA A 196 10.91 -0.26 -4.02
N GLY A 197 11.03 0.21 -2.77
CA GLY A 197 11.87 1.36 -2.40
C GLY A 197 13.34 1.11 -2.69
N GLU A 198 13.89 -0.02 -2.26
CA GLU A 198 15.26 -0.43 -2.56
C GLU A 198 15.53 -0.42 -4.06
N LYS A 199 14.66 -1.04 -4.84
CA LYS A 199 14.77 -1.08 -6.30
C LYS A 199 14.70 0.32 -6.93
N ALA A 200 13.80 1.17 -6.46
CA ALA A 200 13.60 2.53 -6.97
C ALA A 200 14.81 3.44 -6.69
N HIS A 201 15.45 3.26 -5.54
CA HIS A 201 16.65 4.00 -5.14
C HIS A 201 17.96 3.32 -5.52
N GLY A 202 17.90 2.18 -6.22
CA GLY A 202 19.09 1.46 -6.67
C GLY A 202 19.94 0.85 -5.55
N LEU A 203 19.31 0.57 -4.39
CA LEU A 203 20.00 -0.04 -3.25
C LEU A 203 20.32 -1.50 -3.55
N THR A 204 21.56 -1.89 -3.25
CA THR A 204 22.03 -3.27 -3.38
C THR A 204 22.04 -3.99 -2.03
N ALA A 205 22.17 -5.32 -2.06
CA ALA A 205 22.33 -6.10 -0.83
C ALA A 205 23.59 -5.71 -0.06
N GLU A 206 24.65 -5.33 -0.77
CA GLU A 206 25.92 -4.85 -0.18
C GLU A 206 25.75 -3.54 0.55
N ASP A 207 24.99 -2.58 0.00
CA ASP A 207 24.69 -1.30 0.65
C ASP A 207 23.95 -1.51 1.97
N LEU A 208 23.02 -2.46 1.98
CA LEU A 208 22.19 -2.78 3.15
C LEU A 208 22.93 -3.65 4.19
N ALA A 209 23.89 -4.49 3.73
CA ALA A 209 24.58 -5.44 4.61
C ALA A 209 25.27 -4.79 5.79
N GLU A 210 25.78 -3.57 5.62
CA GLU A 210 26.42 -2.83 6.71
C GLU A 210 25.43 -2.43 7.81
N CYS A 211 24.23 -2.02 7.42
CA CYS A 211 23.16 -1.70 8.37
C CYS A 211 22.73 -2.92 9.18
N PHE A 212 22.58 -4.07 8.51
CA PHE A 212 22.07 -5.29 9.14
C PHE A 212 23.12 -6.16 9.84
N ARG A 213 24.41 -5.81 9.74
CA ARG A 213 25.50 -6.46 10.54
C ARG A 213 25.64 -5.88 11.95
N ARG A 214 25.03 -4.75 12.24
CA ARG A 214 25.06 -4.17 13.57
C ARG A 214 24.17 -4.99 14.50
N GLU A 215 24.70 -5.35 15.67
CA GLU A 215 23.96 -6.06 16.72
C GLU A 215 23.02 -5.11 17.49
N GLU A 216 23.27 -3.80 17.43
CA GLU A 216 22.48 -2.79 18.09
C GLU A 216 21.22 -2.44 17.29
N ARG A 217 20.16 -2.11 18.04
CA ARG A 217 18.89 -1.68 17.47
C ARG A 217 19.09 -0.34 16.75
N MET A 218 18.83 -0.31 15.45
CA MET A 218 18.94 0.87 14.61
C MET A 218 17.59 1.59 14.54
N THR A 219 17.56 2.90 14.72
CA THR A 219 16.40 3.74 14.41
C THR A 219 16.31 4.00 12.91
N PHE A 220 15.17 4.51 12.46
CA PHE A 220 15.02 4.90 11.04
C PHE A 220 15.96 6.06 10.69
N GLU A 221 16.18 6.99 11.61
CA GLU A 221 17.11 8.11 11.46
C GLU A 221 18.56 7.63 11.30
N ASP A 222 18.99 6.66 12.11
CA ASP A 222 20.31 6.04 11.97
C ASP A 222 20.48 5.37 10.62
N PHE A 223 19.44 4.67 10.16
CA PHE A 223 19.40 4.04 8.83
C PHE A 223 19.58 5.10 7.73
N ILE A 224 18.79 6.17 7.76
CA ILE A 224 18.91 7.27 6.80
C ILE A 224 20.29 7.89 6.82
N GLN A 225 20.89 8.12 7.99
CA GLN A 225 22.22 8.69 8.13
C GLN A 225 23.30 7.79 7.50
N VAL A 226 23.23 6.48 7.72
CA VAL A 226 24.15 5.52 7.11
C VAL A 226 23.96 5.47 5.58
N MET A 227 22.72 5.53 5.13
CA MET A 227 22.39 5.45 3.70
C MET A 227 22.65 6.76 2.94
N SER A 228 22.55 7.93 3.58
CA SER A 228 22.80 9.24 2.93
C SER A 228 24.24 9.41 2.44
N GLY A 229 25.19 8.66 3.00
CA GLY A 229 26.56 8.57 2.47
C GLY A 229 26.73 7.68 1.24
N LYS A 230 25.75 6.83 0.93
CA LYS A 230 25.82 5.81 -0.13
C LYS A 230 24.83 6.07 -1.28
N VAL A 231 23.72 6.75 -0.99
CA VAL A 231 22.65 7.06 -1.95
C VAL A 231 22.59 8.57 -2.11
N LYS A 232 22.55 9.04 -3.36
CA LYS A 232 22.47 10.48 -3.66
C LYS A 232 21.18 11.14 -3.14
N ASP A 233 20.14 10.34 -2.96
CA ASP A 233 18.78 10.81 -2.66
C ASP A 233 18.25 10.17 -1.37
N ALA A 234 17.38 10.86 -0.66
CA ALA A 234 16.75 10.34 0.54
C ALA A 234 15.98 9.04 0.26
N VAL A 235 16.10 8.06 1.16
CA VAL A 235 15.40 6.77 1.05
C VAL A 235 13.93 6.95 1.40
N GLY A 236 13.11 7.27 0.41
CA GLY A 236 11.68 7.46 0.56
C GLY A 236 11.08 8.29 -0.57
N ALA A 237 9.78 8.33 -0.64
CA ALA A 237 9.05 9.06 -1.66
C ALA A 237 7.73 9.62 -1.12
N VAL A 238 7.09 10.46 -1.90
CA VAL A 238 5.75 10.99 -1.68
C VAL A 238 4.76 10.17 -2.49
N ARG A 239 3.68 9.70 -1.87
CA ARG A 239 2.58 9.01 -2.55
C ARG A 239 1.28 9.79 -2.45
N VAL A 240 0.71 10.08 -3.62
CA VAL A 240 -0.66 10.57 -3.77
C VAL A 240 -1.57 9.39 -4.08
N SER A 241 -2.74 9.34 -3.46
CA SER A 241 -3.72 8.27 -3.68
C SER A 241 -5.06 8.86 -4.07
N VAL A 242 -5.54 8.45 -5.25
CA VAL A 242 -6.88 8.79 -5.76
C VAL A 242 -7.80 7.62 -5.44
N GLY A 243 -8.93 7.90 -4.82
CA GLY A 243 -9.90 6.89 -4.40
C GLY A 243 -11.35 7.35 -4.56
N ILE A 244 -12.29 6.59 -3.99
CA ILE A 244 -13.73 6.83 -4.10
C ILE A 244 -14.14 8.24 -3.62
N ALA A 245 -13.49 8.76 -2.58
CA ALA A 245 -13.78 10.08 -2.01
C ALA A 245 -13.14 11.24 -2.77
N THR A 246 -12.16 10.96 -3.66
CA THR A 246 -11.42 12.00 -4.37
C THR A 246 -12.26 12.63 -5.47
N ASN A 247 -12.24 13.93 -5.55
CA ASN A 247 -12.88 14.69 -6.63
C ASN A 247 -11.84 15.49 -7.44
N PHE A 248 -12.30 16.18 -8.51
CA PHE A 248 -11.41 16.95 -9.37
C PHE A 248 -10.74 18.12 -8.62
N ALA A 249 -11.44 18.77 -7.71
CA ALA A 249 -10.86 19.87 -6.94
C ALA A 249 -9.68 19.41 -6.07
N ASP A 250 -9.72 18.16 -5.57
CA ASP A 250 -8.63 17.61 -4.77
C ASP A 250 -7.37 17.39 -5.61
N VAL A 251 -7.49 16.78 -6.78
CA VAL A 251 -6.34 16.56 -7.68
C VAL A 251 -5.81 17.87 -8.26
N TYR A 252 -6.69 18.84 -8.53
CA TYR A 252 -6.29 20.17 -8.96
C TYR A 252 -5.54 20.92 -7.85
N ARG A 253 -6.02 20.84 -6.61
CA ARG A 253 -5.32 21.42 -5.44
C ARG A 253 -3.94 20.83 -5.27
N PHE A 254 -3.80 19.52 -5.41
CA PHE A 254 -2.48 18.89 -5.37
C PHE A 254 -1.56 19.36 -6.50
N LEU A 255 -2.06 19.51 -7.72
CA LEU A 255 -1.28 20.07 -8.82
C LEU A 255 -0.78 21.48 -8.49
N ARG A 256 -1.66 22.37 -7.97
CA ARG A 256 -1.28 23.73 -7.57
C ARG A 256 -0.24 23.73 -6.44
N PHE A 257 -0.34 22.78 -5.51
CA PHE A 257 0.68 22.57 -4.49
C PHE A 257 2.01 22.13 -5.12
N ALA A 258 1.99 21.19 -6.05
CA ALA A 258 3.21 20.77 -6.76
C ALA A 258 3.86 21.93 -7.54
N GLU A 259 3.08 22.77 -8.22
CA GLU A 259 3.56 23.95 -8.93
C GLU A 259 4.28 24.96 -8.00
N SER A 260 3.95 24.99 -6.71
CA SER A 260 4.62 25.90 -5.77
C SER A 260 6.08 25.54 -5.50
N PHE A 261 6.56 24.40 -5.96
CA PHE A 261 7.96 23.99 -5.88
C PHE A 261 8.78 24.39 -7.12
N LEU A 262 8.13 24.95 -8.16
CA LEU A 262 8.83 25.42 -9.36
C LEU A 262 9.84 26.52 -9.00
N ASP A 263 11.06 26.39 -9.54
CA ASP A 263 12.19 27.31 -9.37
C ASP A 263 12.63 27.54 -7.90
N ARG A 264 12.11 26.76 -6.96
CA ARG A 264 12.59 26.75 -5.56
C ARG A 264 13.87 25.91 -5.45
N ARG A 265 14.67 26.20 -4.44
CA ARG A 265 15.84 25.40 -4.02
C ARG A 265 15.46 24.47 -2.88
N ALA A 266 15.94 23.23 -2.97
CA ALA A 266 15.81 22.22 -1.95
C ALA A 266 16.90 22.33 -0.87
#